data_5312b31a2c46abc146593e8cf55f7d25
#
_entry.id   5312b31a2c46abc146593e8cf55f7d25
#
_cell.length_a   1.000
_cell.length_b   1.000
_cell.length_c   1.000
_cell.angle_alpha   90.00
_cell.angle_beta   90.00
_cell.angle_gamma   90.00
#
_symmetry.space_group_name_H-M   'P 1'
#
loop_
_entity.id
_entity.type
_entity.pdbx_description
1 polymer ?
#
loop_
_entity_poly.entity_id
_entity_poly.type
_entity_poly.pdbx_seq_one_letter_code
_entity_poly.pdbx_strand_id
1 'polypeptide(L)'
;MVGMAVTMEHAGMTHLLADGIARLAGPAFPLAAPFIGALGAFMTGSNTNSNVIFGDLQQSVAALVGVSPLIILAGQTAGGAIGSAFAPAKIIVGCSTVEAEEGPALRAVMRYGLAMLAVLALTTGAAIYLFGR
;
A
#
# COMPACT_ATOMS: atom_id res chain seq x y z
N MET A 1 0.55 13.83 -9.76
CA MET A 1 0.54 13.04 -8.51
C MET A 1 1.04 13.85 -7.30
N VAL A 2 2.27 14.39 -7.32
CA VAL A 2 2.80 15.20 -6.20
C VAL A 2 1.89 16.39 -5.87
N GLY A 3 1.44 17.15 -6.86
CA GLY A 3 0.54 18.28 -6.65
C GLY A 3 -0.77 17.90 -5.95
N MET A 4 -1.35 16.74 -6.27
CA MET A 4 -2.57 16.25 -5.62
C MET A 4 -2.31 15.91 -4.14
N ALA A 5 -1.21 15.22 -3.83
CA ALA A 5 -0.84 14.89 -2.46
C ALA A 5 -0.64 16.15 -1.61
N VAL A 6 0.12 17.12 -2.14
CA VAL A 6 0.36 18.42 -1.48
C VAL A 6 -0.95 19.20 -1.26
N THR A 7 -1.85 19.21 -2.25
CA THR A 7 -3.16 19.86 -2.09
C THR A 7 -4.01 19.21 -1.02
N MET A 8 -4.03 17.87 -0.95
CA MET A 8 -4.76 17.12 0.07
C MET A 8 -4.21 17.40 1.48
N GLU A 9 -2.89 17.49 1.62
CA GLU A 9 -2.23 17.83 2.87
C GLU A 9 -2.60 19.24 3.35
N HIS A 10 -2.45 20.25 2.47
CA HIS A 10 -2.78 21.65 2.79
C HIS A 10 -4.28 21.87 3.06
N ALA A 11 -5.15 21.07 2.44
CA ALA A 11 -6.59 21.09 2.69
C ALA A 11 -7.00 20.39 4.00
N GLY A 12 -6.06 19.79 4.74
CA GLY A 12 -6.34 19.03 5.95
C GLY A 12 -7.02 17.68 5.71
N MET A 13 -7.19 17.27 4.47
CA MET A 13 -7.86 16.02 4.10
C MET A 13 -7.08 14.80 4.59
N THR A 14 -5.75 14.86 4.54
CA THR A 14 -4.89 13.77 5.01
C THR A 14 -5.09 13.52 6.50
N HIS A 15 -5.19 14.58 7.31
CA HIS A 15 -5.44 14.46 8.75
C HIS A 15 -6.83 13.90 9.08
N LEU A 16 -7.87 14.36 8.39
CA LEU A 16 -9.22 13.85 8.58
C LEU A 16 -9.35 12.37 8.22
N LEU A 17 -8.71 11.95 7.12
CA LEU A 17 -8.65 10.55 6.71
C LEU A 17 -7.84 9.71 7.71
N ALA A 18 -6.72 10.23 8.19
CA ALA A 18 -5.89 9.55 9.19
C ALA A 18 -6.66 9.31 10.49
N ASP A 19 -7.38 10.32 10.98
CA ASP A 19 -8.25 10.22 12.18
C ASP A 19 -9.34 9.15 11.98
N GLY A 20 -10.00 9.16 10.83
CA GLY A 20 -11.02 8.16 10.50
C GLY A 20 -10.47 6.74 10.45
N ILE A 21 -9.33 6.54 9.78
CA ILE A 21 -8.67 5.23 9.69
C ILE A 21 -8.17 4.78 11.07
N ALA A 22 -7.57 5.67 11.85
CA ALA A 22 -7.07 5.34 13.19
C ALA A 22 -8.21 4.89 14.13
N ARG A 23 -9.38 5.53 14.05
CA ARG A 23 -10.57 5.14 14.81
C ARG A 23 -11.16 3.79 14.38
N LEU A 24 -11.17 3.51 13.08
CA LEU A 24 -11.75 2.29 12.53
C LEU A 24 -10.82 1.09 12.65
N ALA A 25 -9.56 1.25 12.28
CA ALA A 25 -8.57 0.17 12.24
C ALA A 25 -7.82 0.01 13.58
N GLY A 26 -7.57 1.11 14.30
CA GLY A 26 -6.87 1.06 15.58
C GLY A 26 -5.60 0.22 15.57
N PRO A 27 -5.43 -0.72 16.53
CA PRO A 27 -4.25 -1.58 16.61
C PRO A 27 -4.07 -2.54 15.42
N ALA A 28 -5.12 -2.78 14.61
CA ALA A 28 -5.06 -3.63 13.43
C ALA A 28 -4.50 -2.90 12.20
N PHE A 29 -4.30 -1.58 12.26
CA PHE A 29 -3.79 -0.78 11.16
C PHE A 29 -2.47 -1.33 10.53
N PRO A 30 -1.49 -1.84 11.30
CA PRO A 30 -0.28 -2.42 10.71
C PRO A 30 -0.53 -3.54 9.71
N LEU A 31 -1.61 -4.30 9.88
CA LEU A 31 -2.00 -5.33 8.93
C LEU A 31 -2.58 -4.75 7.63
N ALA A 32 -3.21 -3.58 7.71
CA ALA A 32 -3.81 -2.91 6.56
C ALA A 32 -2.78 -2.12 5.73
N ALA A 33 -1.70 -1.64 6.34
CA ALA A 33 -0.70 -0.77 5.72
C ALA A 33 -0.14 -1.31 4.39
N PRO A 34 0.30 -2.59 4.27
CA PRO A 34 0.78 -3.13 3.00
C PRO A 34 -0.29 -3.20 1.92
N PHE A 35 -1.55 -3.44 2.29
CA PHE A 35 -2.66 -3.47 1.33
C PHE A 35 -2.98 -2.09 0.77
N ILE A 36 -2.88 -1.04 1.58
CA ILE A 36 -3.03 0.35 1.12
C ILE A 36 -1.93 0.68 0.11
N GLY A 37 -0.69 0.31 0.40
CA GLY A 37 0.44 0.45 -0.51
C GLY A 37 0.22 -0.27 -1.83
N ALA A 38 -0.22 -1.52 -1.75
CA ALA A 38 -0.50 -2.33 -2.92
C ALA A 38 -1.65 -1.75 -3.77
N LEU A 39 -2.72 -1.30 -3.13
CA LEU A 39 -3.86 -0.68 -3.83
C LEU A 39 -3.43 0.57 -4.59
N GLY A 40 -2.67 1.46 -3.95
CA GLY A 40 -2.16 2.67 -4.60
C GLY A 40 -1.26 2.36 -5.80
N ALA A 41 -0.38 1.38 -5.67
CA ALA A 41 0.50 0.96 -6.73
C ALA A 41 -0.23 0.21 -7.86
N PHE A 42 -1.24 -0.58 -7.54
CA PHE A 42 -2.12 -1.22 -8.51
C PHE A 42 -2.86 -0.19 -9.39
N MET A 43 -3.43 0.84 -8.75
CA MET A 43 -4.16 1.90 -9.45
C MET A 43 -3.26 2.77 -10.33
N THR A 44 -2.05 3.06 -9.87
CA THR A 44 -1.13 3.99 -10.56
C THR A 44 -0.10 3.29 -11.44
N GLY A 45 0.05 1.99 -11.31
CA GLY A 45 1.12 1.21 -11.94
C GLY A 45 2.51 1.48 -11.34
N SER A 46 2.61 2.22 -10.22
CA SER A 46 3.88 2.73 -9.70
C SER A 46 3.94 2.70 -8.17
N ASN A 47 4.93 2.02 -7.62
CA ASN A 47 5.23 2.05 -6.19
C ASN A 47 5.57 3.47 -5.70
N THR A 48 6.37 4.21 -6.47
CA THR A 48 6.72 5.59 -6.13
C THR A 48 5.48 6.47 -6.01
N ASN A 49 4.55 6.39 -6.97
CA ASN A 49 3.30 7.15 -6.91
C ASN A 49 2.44 6.74 -5.71
N SER A 50 2.37 5.45 -5.39
CA SER A 50 1.69 4.97 -4.19
C SER A 50 2.27 5.59 -2.92
N ASN A 51 3.60 5.61 -2.78
CA ASN A 51 4.26 6.19 -1.63
C ASN A 51 4.05 7.71 -1.53
N VAL A 52 4.05 8.43 -2.65
CA VAL A 52 3.75 9.87 -2.68
C VAL A 52 2.32 10.18 -2.24
N ILE A 53 1.35 9.33 -2.60
CA ILE A 53 -0.06 9.56 -2.26
C ILE A 53 -0.37 9.14 -0.82
N PHE A 54 0.12 8.00 -0.39
CA PHE A 54 -0.29 7.37 0.87
C PHE A 54 0.77 7.41 1.99
N GLY A 55 2.02 7.81 1.69
CA GLY A 55 3.10 7.84 2.68
C GLY A 55 2.76 8.73 3.87
N ASP A 56 2.40 9.98 3.63
CA ASP A 56 2.07 10.95 4.68
C ASP A 56 0.81 10.54 5.46
N LEU A 57 -0.19 10.01 4.76
CA LEU A 57 -1.39 9.45 5.39
C LEU A 57 -1.02 8.31 6.35
N GLN A 58 -0.23 7.36 5.90
CA GLN A 58 0.17 6.21 6.73
C GLN A 58 1.05 6.61 7.92
N GLN A 59 1.94 7.58 7.72
CA GLN A 59 2.75 8.15 8.80
C GLN A 59 1.87 8.81 9.86
N SER A 60 0.88 9.58 9.44
CA SER A 60 -0.07 10.25 10.34
C SER A 60 -0.91 9.24 11.13
N VAL A 61 -1.43 8.20 10.47
CA VAL A 61 -2.17 7.13 11.16
C VAL A 61 -1.29 6.39 12.16
N ALA A 62 -0.04 6.07 11.79
CA ALA A 62 0.91 5.40 12.67
C ALA A 62 1.16 6.21 13.95
N ALA A 63 1.33 7.52 13.82
CA ALA A 63 1.49 8.42 14.97
C ALA A 63 0.24 8.46 15.86
N LEU A 64 -0.96 8.50 15.27
CA LEU A 64 -2.22 8.50 16.03
C LEU A 64 -2.49 7.19 16.77
N VAL A 65 -2.12 6.05 16.16
CA VAL A 65 -2.26 4.71 16.76
C VAL A 65 -1.13 4.40 17.76
N GLY A 66 -0.05 5.19 17.75
CA GLY A 66 1.09 5.02 18.64
C GLY A 66 2.00 3.85 18.27
N VAL A 67 2.16 3.60 16.95
CA VAL A 67 3.06 2.58 16.43
C VAL A 67 4.19 3.19 15.61
N SER A 68 5.28 2.45 15.39
CA SER A 68 6.44 2.93 14.64
C SER A 68 6.09 3.31 13.20
N PRO A 69 6.18 4.59 12.81
CA PRO A 69 5.95 5.02 11.43
C PRO A 69 6.93 4.36 10.45
N LEU A 70 8.15 4.06 10.88
CA LEU A 70 9.17 3.43 10.05
C LEU A 70 8.73 2.05 9.57
N ILE A 71 8.20 1.22 10.47
CA ILE A 71 7.74 -0.14 10.12
C ILE A 71 6.49 -0.05 9.23
N ILE A 72 5.59 0.88 9.51
CA ILE A 72 4.40 1.12 8.67
C ILE A 72 4.79 1.53 7.25
N LEU A 73 5.70 2.49 7.10
CA LEU A 73 6.16 2.95 5.79
C LEU A 73 6.97 1.88 5.04
N ALA A 74 7.71 1.03 5.75
CA ALA A 74 8.34 -0.14 5.14
C ALA A 74 7.29 -1.11 4.59
N GLY A 75 6.23 -1.40 5.36
CA GLY A 75 5.09 -2.21 4.91
C GLY A 75 4.36 -1.60 3.71
N GLN A 76 4.11 -0.28 3.75
CA GLN A 76 3.54 0.49 2.64
C GLN A 76 4.36 0.32 1.35
N THR A 77 5.67 0.53 1.44
CA THR A 77 6.58 0.47 0.28
C THR A 77 6.70 -0.95 -0.27
N ALA A 78 6.84 -1.94 0.59
CA ALA A 78 6.89 -3.34 0.19
C ALA A 78 5.56 -3.81 -0.43
N GLY A 79 4.42 -3.41 0.16
CA GLY A 79 3.10 -3.66 -0.39
C GLY A 79 2.91 -3.00 -1.76
N GLY A 80 3.37 -1.75 -1.90
CA GLY A 80 3.36 -1.04 -3.18
C GLY A 80 4.20 -1.72 -4.26
N ALA A 81 5.37 -2.28 -3.90
CA ALA A 81 6.18 -3.04 -4.84
C ALA A 81 5.43 -4.27 -5.38
N ILE A 82 4.80 -5.05 -4.49
CA ILE A 82 3.97 -6.20 -4.86
C ILE A 82 2.77 -5.73 -5.71
N GLY A 83 2.02 -4.72 -5.28
CA GLY A 83 0.84 -4.20 -5.97
C GLY A 83 1.15 -3.69 -7.38
N SER A 84 2.31 -3.06 -7.56
CA SER A 84 2.73 -2.58 -8.88
C SER A 84 3.00 -3.70 -9.89
N ALA A 85 3.31 -4.91 -9.42
CA ALA A 85 3.59 -6.04 -10.30
C ALA A 85 2.34 -6.55 -11.03
N PHE A 86 1.17 -6.47 -10.38
CA PHE A 86 -0.09 -6.86 -10.99
C PHE A 86 -0.98 -5.69 -11.45
N ALA A 87 -0.40 -4.50 -11.59
CA ALA A 87 -1.09 -3.37 -12.19
C ALA A 87 -1.51 -3.70 -13.64
N PRO A 88 -2.77 -3.46 -14.04
CA PRO A 88 -3.31 -3.87 -15.34
C PRO A 88 -2.45 -3.41 -16.52
N ALA A 89 -1.96 -2.17 -16.49
CA ALA A 89 -1.12 -1.63 -17.56
C ALA A 89 0.17 -2.45 -17.77
N LYS A 90 0.78 -2.97 -16.70
CA LYS A 90 2.00 -3.81 -16.81
C LYS A 90 1.68 -5.20 -17.34
N ILE A 91 0.54 -5.77 -16.94
CA ILE A 91 0.10 -7.07 -17.46
C ILE A 91 -0.19 -6.99 -18.96
N ILE A 92 -0.91 -5.95 -19.40
CA ILE A 92 -1.19 -5.71 -20.81
C ILE A 92 0.11 -5.63 -21.63
N VAL A 93 1.05 -4.78 -21.20
CA VAL A 93 2.34 -4.63 -21.88
C VAL A 93 3.13 -5.94 -21.88
N GLY A 94 3.18 -6.65 -20.76
CA GLY A 94 3.87 -7.94 -20.68
C GLY A 94 3.26 -8.99 -21.60
N CYS A 95 1.94 -9.14 -21.59
CA CYS A 95 1.23 -10.12 -22.43
C CYS A 95 1.34 -9.80 -23.91
N SER A 96 1.28 -8.53 -24.30
CA SER A 96 1.43 -8.11 -25.70
C SER A 96 2.82 -8.41 -26.27
N THR A 97 3.86 -8.42 -25.41
CA THR A 97 5.23 -8.73 -25.84
C THR A 97 5.44 -10.21 -26.16
N VAL A 98 4.70 -11.10 -25.51
CA VAL A 98 4.84 -12.56 -25.64
C VAL A 98 3.60 -13.22 -26.25
N GLU A 99 2.67 -12.43 -26.79
CA GLU A 99 1.41 -12.88 -27.40
C GLU A 99 0.58 -13.80 -26.47
N ALA A 100 0.61 -13.52 -25.16
CA ALA A 100 -0.13 -14.28 -24.15
C ALA A 100 -1.49 -13.64 -23.82
N GLU A 101 -2.44 -14.47 -23.35
CA GLU A 101 -3.73 -13.98 -22.89
C GLU A 101 -3.62 -13.23 -21.55
N GLU A 102 -4.16 -12.01 -21.49
CA GLU A 102 -4.09 -11.13 -20.32
C GLU A 102 -4.89 -11.67 -19.12
N GLY A 103 -6.07 -12.26 -19.36
CA GLY A 103 -6.96 -12.71 -18.30
C GLY A 103 -6.37 -13.81 -17.40
N PRO A 104 -5.85 -14.90 -17.96
CA PRO A 104 -5.14 -15.94 -17.20
C PRO A 104 -3.89 -15.40 -16.50
N ALA A 105 -3.09 -14.55 -17.17
CA ALA A 105 -1.90 -13.95 -16.62
C ALA A 105 -2.24 -13.08 -15.39
N LEU A 106 -3.22 -12.18 -15.51
CA LEU A 106 -3.67 -11.33 -14.41
C LEU A 106 -4.15 -12.16 -13.21
N ARG A 107 -4.97 -13.20 -13.45
CA ARG A 107 -5.46 -14.08 -12.38
C ARG A 107 -4.32 -14.79 -11.64
N ALA A 108 -3.32 -15.28 -12.38
CA ALA A 108 -2.17 -15.94 -11.78
C ALA A 108 -1.35 -14.98 -10.92
N VAL A 109 -1.01 -13.81 -11.45
CA VAL A 109 -0.21 -12.80 -10.74
C VAL A 109 -0.95 -12.25 -9.53
N MET A 110 -2.26 -11.98 -9.62
CA MET A 110 -3.07 -11.55 -8.48
C MET A 110 -3.14 -12.61 -7.38
N ARG A 111 -3.30 -13.88 -7.73
CA ARG A 111 -3.36 -14.97 -6.74
C ARG A 111 -2.09 -15.05 -5.91
N TYR A 112 -0.93 -15.03 -6.57
CA TYR A 112 0.36 -15.04 -5.87
C TYR A 112 0.63 -13.72 -5.15
N GLY A 113 0.31 -12.58 -5.77
CA GLY A 113 0.47 -11.27 -5.17
C GLY A 113 -0.35 -11.09 -3.90
N LEU A 114 -1.60 -11.54 -3.87
CA LEU A 114 -2.44 -11.50 -2.66
C LEU A 114 -1.89 -12.41 -1.56
N ALA A 115 -1.37 -13.59 -1.89
CA ALA A 115 -0.73 -14.46 -0.91
C ALA A 115 0.52 -13.79 -0.31
N MET A 116 1.36 -13.17 -1.14
CA MET A 116 2.54 -12.42 -0.67
C MET A 116 2.14 -11.23 0.20
N LEU A 117 1.07 -10.49 -0.16
CA LEU A 117 0.56 -9.39 0.65
C LEU A 117 0.05 -9.85 2.00
N ALA A 118 -0.62 -11.00 2.07
CA ALA A 118 -1.07 -11.57 3.34
C ALA A 118 0.13 -11.90 4.26
N VAL A 119 1.18 -12.52 3.71
CA VAL A 119 2.42 -12.80 4.46
C VAL A 119 3.08 -11.48 4.91
N LEU A 120 3.16 -10.50 4.02
CA LEU A 120 3.74 -9.19 4.35
C LEU A 120 2.94 -8.47 5.44
N ALA A 121 1.61 -8.52 5.40
CA ALA A 121 0.75 -7.94 6.42
C ALA A 121 1.00 -8.58 7.80
N LEU A 122 1.09 -9.91 7.84
CA LEU A 122 1.40 -10.63 9.09
C LEU A 122 2.79 -10.28 9.61
N THR A 123 3.80 -10.19 8.73
CA THR A 123 5.17 -9.80 9.14
C THR A 123 5.25 -8.35 9.60
N THR A 124 4.53 -7.42 8.97
CA THR A 124 4.43 -6.02 9.41
C THR A 124 3.77 -5.93 10.78
N GLY A 125 2.66 -6.66 10.98
CA GLY A 125 1.98 -6.73 12.27
C GLY A 125 2.88 -7.32 13.37
N ALA A 126 3.58 -8.42 13.08
CA ALA A 126 4.53 -9.04 14.00
C ALA A 126 5.70 -8.11 14.34
N ALA A 127 6.25 -7.40 13.35
CA ALA A 127 7.33 -6.42 13.57
C ALA A 127 6.89 -5.27 14.48
N ILE A 128 5.67 -4.76 14.32
CA ILE A 128 5.10 -3.76 15.21
C ILE A 128 4.95 -4.31 16.63
N TYR A 129 4.47 -5.53 16.77
CA TYR A 129 4.29 -6.14 18.09
C TYR A 129 5.62 -6.35 18.83
N LEU A 130 6.68 -6.73 18.10
CA LEU A 130 8.00 -7.03 18.68
C LEU A 130 8.89 -5.79 18.88
N PHE A 131 8.82 -4.81 17.97
CA PHE A 131 9.80 -3.71 17.90
C PHE A 131 9.17 -2.33 17.76
N GLY A 132 7.86 -2.22 17.58
CA GLY A 132 7.21 -1.00 17.10
C GLY A 132 6.36 -0.24 18.12
N ARG A 133 6.46 -0.61 19.40
CA ARG A 133 5.79 0.12 20.50
C ARG A 133 6.75 1.05 21.20
#